data_872af34da8cb5989d90dd884c55948e0
#
_entry.id   872af34da8cb5989d90dd884c55948e0
#
_cell.length_a   1.000
_cell.length_b   1.000
_cell.length_c   1.000
_cell.angle_alpha   90.00
_cell.angle_beta   90.00
_cell.angle_gamma   90.00
#
_symmetry.space_group_name_H-M   'P 1'
#
loop_
_entity.id
_entity.type
_entity.pdbx_description
1 polymer ?
#
loop_
_entity_poly.entity_id
_entity_poly.type
_entity_poly.pdbx_seq_one_letter_code
_entity_poly.pdbx_strand_id
1 'polypeptide(L)'
;MSGLLKRIEHGYIRPVLRKLRPSRRVRYGGIEIRYREELDGGGTEFGQDFISFFNARGMPQQKRMFEWCCGPAFIGFSLLGNGLCETLCVADINPAAVASCRNTVRVNGLGDRVAVYESDNLKNIPLSEKWDVVVSNPPHFIDQYIGDLRAHDPDWRIHREFFATIGGYLTPGGVVVLQENNRGSTVETFRQMIEQSGLEIVFTDGDFPTLTKESSFFYIGIVRRGDTPPQWAASKVERTYAASQNATVWRRSGNAA
;
A
#
# COMPACT_ATOMS: atom_id res chain seq x y z
N MET A 1 -14.69 10.78 45.51
CA MET A 1 -14.39 9.43 44.98
C MET A 1 -14.41 9.34 43.44
N SER A 2 -14.94 10.32 42.67
CA SER A 2 -15.02 10.23 41.20
C SER A 2 -13.73 10.57 40.43
N GLY A 3 -12.81 11.33 41.02
CA GLY A 3 -11.57 11.76 40.35
C GLY A 3 -10.45 10.73 40.32
N LEU A 4 -10.42 9.81 41.31
CA LEU A 4 -9.41 8.77 41.42
C LEU A 4 -9.66 7.63 40.41
N LEU A 5 -10.91 7.27 40.20
CA LEU A 5 -11.32 6.26 39.22
C LEU A 5 -11.00 6.70 37.77
N LYS A 6 -11.23 7.98 37.41
CA LYS A 6 -10.88 8.53 36.09
C LYS A 6 -9.36 8.58 35.82
N ARG A 7 -8.54 8.76 36.86
CA ARG A 7 -7.07 8.73 36.72
C ARG A 7 -6.52 7.32 36.54
N ILE A 8 -7.15 6.33 37.16
CA ILE A 8 -6.77 4.91 37.03
C ILE A 8 -7.14 4.38 35.63
N GLU A 9 -8.29 4.78 35.05
CA GLU A 9 -8.69 4.40 33.69
C GLU A 9 -7.76 4.97 32.62
N HIS A 10 -7.20 6.18 32.79
CA HIS A 10 -6.39 6.83 31.76
C HIS A 10 -4.89 6.51 31.83
N GLY A 11 -4.36 6.07 32.99
CA GLY A 11 -2.92 5.88 33.17
C GLY A 11 -2.40 4.44 33.08
N TYR A 12 -3.12 3.45 33.61
CA TYR A 12 -2.59 2.09 33.77
C TYR A 12 -3.46 0.98 33.14
N ILE A 13 -4.78 1.10 33.13
CA ILE A 13 -5.67 0.05 32.65
C ILE A 13 -5.71 0.04 31.11
N ARG A 14 -5.63 1.18 30.42
CA ARG A 14 -5.59 1.24 28.96
C ARG A 14 -4.41 0.50 28.34
N PRO A 15 -3.15 0.60 28.81
CA PRO A 15 -2.04 -0.19 28.26
C PRO A 15 -2.21 -1.70 28.49
N VAL A 16 -2.79 -2.11 29.63
CA VAL A 16 -2.99 -3.51 29.97
C VAL A 16 -4.14 -4.12 29.15
N LEU A 17 -5.28 -3.43 29.06
CA LEU A 17 -6.41 -3.85 28.23
C LEU A 17 -6.07 -3.81 26.73
N ARG A 18 -5.20 -2.88 26.29
CA ARG A 18 -4.68 -2.83 24.92
C ARG A 18 -3.81 -4.04 24.58
N LYS A 19 -3.10 -4.64 25.57
CA LYS A 19 -2.36 -5.89 25.40
C LYS A 19 -3.26 -7.13 25.33
N LEU A 20 -4.49 -7.05 25.81
CA LEU A 20 -5.47 -8.17 25.86
C LEU A 20 -6.42 -8.21 24.66
N ARG A 21 -6.36 -7.24 23.72
CA ARG A 21 -7.17 -7.30 22.51
C ARG A 21 -6.73 -8.47 21.64
N PRO A 22 -7.66 -9.33 21.18
CA PRO A 22 -7.31 -10.50 20.39
C PRO A 22 -6.61 -10.08 19.09
N SER A 23 -5.53 -10.76 18.73
CA SER A 23 -4.92 -10.60 17.42
C SER A 23 -5.85 -11.21 16.37
N ARG A 24 -6.11 -10.45 15.30
CA ARG A 24 -6.78 -10.95 14.11
C ARG A 24 -5.79 -11.70 13.22
N ARG A 25 -6.31 -12.53 12.34
CA ARG A 25 -5.52 -13.29 11.36
C ARG A 25 -6.18 -13.26 10.01
N VAL A 26 -5.38 -13.10 8.98
CA VAL A 26 -5.78 -13.29 7.59
C VAL A 26 -4.67 -14.09 6.89
N ARG A 27 -5.03 -14.87 5.87
CA ARG A 27 -4.07 -15.69 5.13
C ARG A 27 -4.16 -15.39 3.64
N TYR A 28 -2.98 -15.15 3.04
CA TYR A 28 -2.82 -14.98 1.60
C TYR A 28 -1.77 -15.98 1.10
N GLY A 29 -2.17 -16.84 0.16
CA GLY A 29 -1.30 -17.94 -0.25
C GLY A 29 -0.87 -18.77 0.97
N GLY A 30 0.43 -18.96 1.16
CA GLY A 30 1.00 -19.67 2.30
C GLY A 30 1.26 -18.82 3.54
N ILE A 31 1.04 -17.50 3.51
CA ILE A 31 1.46 -16.56 4.56
C ILE A 31 0.27 -16.20 5.47
N GLU A 32 0.43 -16.40 6.78
CA GLU A 32 -0.50 -15.96 7.82
C GLU A 32 -0.06 -14.61 8.37
N ILE A 33 -0.85 -13.55 8.13
CA ILE A 33 -0.64 -12.24 8.71
C ILE A 33 -1.36 -12.16 10.05
N ARG A 34 -0.65 -11.74 11.10
CA ARG A 34 -1.20 -11.50 12.44
C ARG A 34 -1.16 -10.02 12.75
N TYR A 35 -2.32 -9.44 13.03
CA TYR A 35 -2.45 -8.01 13.25
C TYR A 35 -3.46 -7.70 14.36
N ARG A 36 -3.45 -6.47 14.84
CA ARG A 36 -4.47 -5.94 15.74
C ARG A 36 -5.55 -5.27 14.92
N GLU A 37 -6.80 -5.36 15.37
CA GLU A 37 -7.96 -4.79 14.69
C GLU A 37 -7.82 -3.28 14.43
N GLU A 38 -7.20 -2.54 15.35
CA GLU A 38 -6.93 -1.12 15.18
C GLU A 38 -5.94 -0.77 14.05
N LEU A 39 -5.23 -1.77 13.52
CA LEU A 39 -4.34 -1.61 12.36
C LEU A 39 -5.03 -1.96 11.05
N ASP A 40 -6.24 -2.50 11.09
CA ASP A 40 -7.02 -2.82 9.90
C ASP A 40 -7.83 -1.58 9.47
N GLY A 41 -7.30 -0.85 8.52
CA GLY A 41 -7.98 0.28 7.87
C GLY A 41 -8.86 -0.15 6.69
N GLY A 42 -9.37 -1.41 6.67
CA GLY A 42 -9.97 -2.03 5.49
C GLY A 42 -8.94 -2.75 4.61
N GLY A 43 -7.69 -2.78 5.06
CA GLY A 43 -6.53 -3.27 4.29
C GLY A 43 -6.54 -4.76 3.97
N THR A 44 -7.34 -5.57 4.67
CA THR A 44 -7.44 -7.01 4.40
C THR A 44 -7.95 -7.34 3.00
N GLU A 45 -8.72 -6.45 2.37
CA GLU A 45 -9.23 -6.62 1.01
C GLU A 45 -8.22 -6.15 -0.04
N PHE A 46 -7.38 -5.15 0.28
CA PHE A 46 -6.42 -4.56 -0.67
C PHE A 46 -5.41 -5.57 -1.20
N GLY A 47 -4.99 -6.54 -0.37
CA GLY A 47 -4.11 -7.62 -0.82
C GLY A 47 -4.70 -8.40 -1.99
N GLN A 48 -5.99 -8.73 -1.93
CA GLN A 48 -6.68 -9.46 -3.00
C GLN A 48 -6.88 -8.59 -4.24
N ASP A 49 -7.14 -7.30 -4.06
CA ASP A 49 -7.29 -6.34 -5.16
C ASP A 49 -5.98 -6.23 -5.95
N PHE A 50 -4.84 -6.08 -5.28
CA PHE A 50 -3.53 -6.00 -5.93
C PHE A 50 -3.15 -7.30 -6.65
N ILE A 51 -3.44 -8.48 -6.05
CA ILE A 51 -3.24 -9.76 -6.73
C ILE A 51 -4.04 -9.80 -8.04
N SER A 52 -5.32 -9.46 -7.98
CA SER A 52 -6.22 -9.46 -9.14
C SER A 52 -5.74 -8.46 -10.20
N PHE A 53 -5.34 -7.26 -9.79
CA PHE A 53 -4.79 -6.22 -10.65
C PHE A 53 -3.53 -6.68 -11.41
N PHE A 54 -2.53 -7.21 -10.70
CA PHE A 54 -1.29 -7.64 -11.33
C PHE A 54 -1.47 -8.89 -12.21
N ASN A 55 -2.31 -9.83 -11.81
CA ASN A 55 -2.65 -10.99 -12.63
C ASN A 55 -3.32 -10.59 -13.95
N ALA A 56 -4.27 -9.64 -13.91
CA ALA A 56 -4.92 -9.14 -15.12
C ALA A 56 -3.93 -8.46 -16.08
N ARG A 57 -2.90 -7.78 -15.56
CA ARG A 57 -1.83 -7.19 -16.34
C ARG A 57 -0.78 -8.21 -16.83
N GLY A 58 -0.80 -9.43 -16.28
CA GLY A 58 0.17 -10.47 -16.56
C GLY A 58 1.56 -10.10 -16.07
N MET A 59 1.64 -9.47 -14.89
CA MET A 59 2.92 -9.18 -14.27
C MET A 59 3.65 -10.48 -13.93
N PRO A 60 4.89 -10.69 -14.40
CA PRO A 60 5.70 -11.83 -13.99
C PRO A 60 6.16 -11.64 -12.55
N GLN A 61 6.65 -12.72 -11.94
CA GLN A 61 7.29 -12.63 -10.63
C GLN A 61 8.43 -11.60 -10.65
N GLN A 62 8.45 -10.73 -9.66
CA GLN A 62 9.47 -9.71 -9.48
C GLN A 62 10.54 -10.20 -8.48
N LYS A 63 11.78 -9.72 -8.62
CA LYS A 63 12.85 -10.09 -7.68
C LYS A 63 12.61 -9.45 -6.31
N ARG A 64 12.32 -8.15 -6.30
CA ARG A 64 12.15 -7.41 -5.06
C ARG A 64 11.04 -6.37 -5.16
N MET A 65 10.08 -6.45 -4.22
CA MET A 65 9.01 -5.48 -4.10
C MET A 65 9.12 -4.69 -2.79
N PHE A 66 8.50 -3.51 -2.78
CA PHE A 66 8.38 -2.69 -1.59
C PHE A 66 6.92 -2.28 -1.35
N GLU A 67 6.45 -2.38 -0.11
CA GLU A 67 5.18 -1.79 0.32
C GLU A 67 5.44 -0.58 1.20
N TRP A 68 5.06 0.59 0.69
CA TRP A 68 5.13 1.87 1.37
C TRP A 68 3.86 2.14 2.17
N CYS A 69 3.97 2.77 3.36
CA CYS A 69 2.86 2.98 4.31
C CYS A 69 2.11 1.66 4.60
N CYS A 70 2.87 0.62 4.89
CA CYS A 70 2.42 -0.75 4.77
C CYS A 70 1.36 -1.16 5.83
N GLY A 71 1.20 -0.45 6.94
CA GLY A 71 0.42 -0.97 8.05
C GLY A 71 0.87 -2.39 8.44
N PRO A 72 -0.03 -3.39 8.53
CA PRO A 72 0.34 -4.80 8.71
C PRO A 72 0.92 -5.48 7.45
N ALA A 73 1.13 -4.75 6.37
CA ALA A 73 1.61 -5.21 5.06
C ALA A 73 0.69 -6.25 4.38
N PHE A 74 -0.61 -5.98 4.37
CA PHE A 74 -1.57 -6.85 3.71
C PHE A 74 -1.30 -7.02 2.23
N ILE A 75 -0.90 -5.94 1.53
CA ILE A 75 -0.59 -5.96 0.10
C ILE A 75 0.70 -6.75 -0.13
N GLY A 76 1.80 -6.37 0.50
CA GLY A 76 3.10 -6.99 0.28
C GLY A 76 3.13 -8.48 0.62
N PHE A 77 2.59 -8.87 1.79
CA PHE A 77 2.54 -10.28 2.15
C PHE A 77 1.59 -11.08 1.25
N SER A 78 0.52 -10.48 0.74
CA SER A 78 -0.35 -11.15 -0.23
C SER A 78 0.37 -11.43 -1.54
N LEU A 79 1.13 -10.45 -2.05
CA LEU A 79 1.91 -10.58 -3.27
C LEU A 79 3.03 -11.62 -3.10
N LEU A 80 3.74 -11.58 -1.97
CA LEU A 80 4.78 -12.56 -1.63
C LEU A 80 4.21 -13.99 -1.50
N GLY A 81 3.07 -14.14 -0.82
CA GLY A 81 2.40 -15.42 -0.60
C GLY A 81 1.84 -16.05 -1.86
N ASN A 82 1.50 -15.24 -2.86
CA ASN A 82 1.03 -15.69 -4.17
C ASN A 82 2.13 -15.76 -5.24
N GLY A 83 3.40 -15.62 -4.84
CA GLY A 83 4.54 -15.81 -5.73
C GLY A 83 4.77 -14.67 -6.72
N LEU A 84 4.17 -13.49 -6.49
CA LEU A 84 4.37 -12.31 -7.35
C LEU A 84 5.69 -11.58 -7.07
N CYS A 85 6.37 -11.89 -5.96
CA CYS A 85 7.76 -11.47 -5.74
C CYS A 85 8.57 -12.56 -5.01
N GLU A 86 9.91 -12.49 -5.17
CA GLU A 86 10.85 -13.37 -4.48
C GLU A 86 11.15 -12.84 -3.07
N THR A 87 11.36 -11.53 -2.96
CA THR A 87 11.68 -10.83 -1.71
C THR A 87 10.84 -9.57 -1.56
N LEU A 88 10.62 -9.17 -0.32
CA LEU A 88 9.76 -8.06 0.04
C LEU A 88 10.47 -7.12 1.01
N CYS A 89 10.30 -5.83 0.81
CA CYS A 89 10.59 -4.79 1.78
C CYS A 89 9.27 -4.14 2.20
N VAL A 90 9.10 -3.82 3.47
CA VAL A 90 7.91 -3.12 3.99
C VAL A 90 8.34 -2.03 4.95
N ALA A 91 7.67 -0.89 4.92
CA ALA A 91 7.94 0.21 5.83
C ALA A 91 6.68 0.94 6.29
N ASP A 92 6.68 1.32 7.54
CA ASP A 92 5.65 2.17 8.15
C ASP A 92 6.26 3.06 9.24
N ILE A 93 5.65 4.21 9.48
CA ILE A 93 6.03 5.10 10.59
C ILE A 93 5.47 4.60 11.94
N ASN A 94 4.40 3.79 11.91
CA ASN A 94 3.72 3.30 13.10
C ASN A 94 4.46 2.10 13.71
N PRO A 95 5.08 2.22 14.90
CA PRO A 95 5.81 1.11 15.54
C PRO A 95 4.94 -0.14 15.77
N ALA A 96 3.61 0.03 15.96
CA ALA A 96 2.71 -1.10 16.14
C ALA A 96 2.49 -1.89 14.83
N ALA A 97 2.44 -1.20 13.69
CA ALA A 97 2.39 -1.81 12.37
C ALA A 97 3.69 -2.57 12.07
N VAL A 98 4.84 -1.92 12.30
CA VAL A 98 6.18 -2.54 12.17
C VAL A 98 6.31 -3.79 13.03
N ALA A 99 5.87 -3.74 14.30
CA ALA A 99 5.86 -4.90 15.18
C ALA A 99 4.97 -6.04 14.66
N SER A 100 3.83 -5.70 14.05
CA SER A 100 2.94 -6.67 13.40
C SER A 100 3.64 -7.34 12.20
N CYS A 101 4.31 -6.57 11.33
CA CYS A 101 5.08 -7.10 10.21
C CYS A 101 6.21 -8.02 10.68
N ARG A 102 7.01 -7.61 11.67
CA ARG A 102 8.07 -8.44 12.25
C ARG A 102 7.55 -9.74 12.84
N ASN A 103 6.38 -9.70 13.49
CA ASN A 103 5.73 -10.91 13.99
C ASN A 103 5.28 -11.83 12.84
N THR A 104 4.71 -11.27 11.77
CA THR A 104 4.33 -12.03 10.56
C THR A 104 5.55 -12.69 9.93
N VAL A 105 6.66 -11.97 9.76
CA VAL A 105 7.94 -12.52 9.28
C VAL A 105 8.39 -13.70 10.14
N ARG A 106 8.40 -13.53 11.46
CA ARG A 106 8.85 -14.56 12.41
C ARG A 106 7.98 -15.83 12.36
N VAL A 107 6.65 -15.69 12.38
CA VAL A 107 5.75 -16.87 12.47
C VAL A 107 5.66 -17.65 11.16
N ASN A 108 6.02 -17.03 10.04
CA ASN A 108 6.05 -17.69 8.73
C ASN A 108 7.49 -18.06 8.27
N GLY A 109 8.52 -17.83 9.08
CA GLY A 109 9.91 -18.16 8.73
C GLY A 109 10.45 -17.36 7.53
N LEU A 110 10.08 -16.07 7.40
CA LEU A 110 10.40 -15.24 6.23
C LEU A 110 11.63 -14.34 6.42
N GLY A 111 12.47 -14.61 7.43
CA GLY A 111 13.59 -13.72 7.80
C GLY A 111 14.56 -13.42 6.66
N ASP A 112 14.83 -14.38 5.78
CA ASP A 112 15.73 -14.22 4.64
C ASP A 112 15.07 -13.57 3.41
N ARG A 113 13.74 -13.38 3.44
CA ARG A 113 12.96 -12.88 2.30
C ARG A 113 12.32 -11.53 2.54
N VAL A 114 12.19 -11.08 3.79
CA VAL A 114 11.45 -9.87 4.13
C VAL A 114 12.25 -8.94 5.02
N ALA A 115 12.50 -7.71 4.53
CA ALA A 115 13.04 -6.60 5.33
C ALA A 115 11.91 -5.72 5.87
N VAL A 116 11.99 -5.33 7.16
CA VAL A 116 10.95 -4.51 7.83
C VAL A 116 11.60 -3.28 8.44
N TYR A 117 11.23 -2.10 7.97
CA TYR A 117 11.74 -0.81 8.43
C TYR A 117 10.68 -0.01 9.19
N GLU A 118 11.11 0.64 10.27
CA GLU A 118 10.37 1.73 10.90
C GLU A 118 10.89 3.02 10.31
N SER A 119 10.06 3.71 9.52
CA SER A 119 10.51 4.87 8.73
C SER A 119 9.41 5.88 8.51
N ASP A 120 9.70 7.15 8.77
CA ASP A 120 8.92 8.27 8.24
C ASP A 120 9.26 8.39 6.76
N ASN A 121 8.34 7.95 5.92
CA ASN A 121 8.58 7.82 4.48
C ASN A 121 9.79 6.89 4.19
N LEU A 122 10.78 7.31 3.39
CA LEU A 122 11.96 6.52 3.05
C LEU A 122 13.22 6.90 3.88
N LYS A 123 13.09 7.77 4.89
CA LYS A 123 14.22 8.39 5.60
C LYS A 123 15.17 7.39 6.28
N ASN A 124 14.63 6.28 6.80
CA ASN A 124 15.43 5.27 7.51
C ASN A 124 15.73 4.04 6.65
N ILE A 125 15.43 4.08 5.35
CA ILE A 125 15.68 2.97 4.44
C ILE A 125 17.03 3.17 3.75
N PRO A 126 17.93 2.17 3.77
CA PRO A 126 19.23 2.28 3.12
C PRO A 126 19.10 2.53 1.61
N LEU A 127 19.92 3.40 1.05
CA LEU A 127 19.97 3.68 -0.40
C LEU A 127 20.42 2.47 -1.23
N SER A 128 20.97 1.44 -0.60
CA SER A 128 21.28 0.15 -1.23
C SER A 128 20.04 -0.68 -1.57
N GLU A 129 18.88 -0.40 -0.95
CA GLU A 129 17.63 -1.01 -1.34
C GLU A 129 17.25 -0.59 -2.76
N LYS A 130 16.88 -1.57 -3.59
CA LYS A 130 16.41 -1.35 -4.96
C LYS A 130 15.19 -2.23 -5.22
N TRP A 131 14.16 -1.68 -5.84
CA TRP A 131 12.88 -2.35 -6.04
C TRP A 131 12.44 -2.32 -7.50
N ASP A 132 11.91 -3.47 -7.96
CA ASP A 132 11.32 -3.60 -9.28
C ASP A 132 9.89 -3.06 -9.29
N VAL A 133 9.17 -3.28 -8.19
CA VAL A 133 7.80 -2.76 -8.02
C VAL A 133 7.64 -2.24 -6.60
N VAL A 134 7.03 -1.07 -6.50
CA VAL A 134 6.59 -0.45 -5.24
C VAL A 134 5.08 -0.40 -5.24
N VAL A 135 4.46 -0.82 -4.14
CA VAL A 135 3.00 -0.79 -3.97
C VAL A 135 2.62 -0.01 -2.73
N SER A 136 1.47 0.63 -2.75
CA SER A 136 0.89 1.25 -1.55
C SER A 136 -0.59 1.54 -1.71
N ASN A 137 -1.29 1.55 -0.58
CA ASN A 137 -2.54 2.28 -0.35
C ASN A 137 -2.25 3.31 0.75
N PRO A 138 -1.66 4.48 0.40
CA PRO A 138 -1.20 5.46 1.36
C PRO A 138 -2.36 6.30 1.92
N PRO A 139 -2.11 7.17 2.93
CA PRO A 139 -3.07 8.19 3.33
C PRO A 139 -3.48 9.06 2.14
N HIS A 140 -4.78 9.25 1.89
CA HIS A 140 -5.31 9.87 0.67
C HIS A 140 -6.31 11.01 0.92
N PHE A 141 -6.32 11.61 2.13
CA PHE A 141 -7.14 12.77 2.46
C PHE A 141 -6.30 13.90 3.04
N ILE A 142 -6.49 15.13 2.58
CA ILE A 142 -5.85 16.33 3.14
C ILE A 142 -6.54 16.82 4.42
N ASP A 143 -7.84 16.61 4.54
CA ASP A 143 -8.63 16.97 5.70
C ASP A 143 -8.82 15.78 6.64
N GLN A 144 -9.11 16.05 7.92
CA GLN A 144 -9.48 15.01 8.89
C GLN A 144 -10.84 14.39 8.52
N TYR A 145 -10.87 13.67 7.43
CA TYR A 145 -12.04 12.96 7.00
C TYR A 145 -12.29 11.79 7.96
N ILE A 146 -13.46 11.77 8.60
CA ILE A 146 -13.91 10.72 9.52
C ILE A 146 -13.06 10.45 10.78
N GLY A 147 -12.15 11.35 11.16
CA GLY A 147 -11.37 11.21 12.40
C GLY A 147 -10.32 10.09 12.41
N ASP A 148 -10.03 9.48 11.26
CA ASP A 148 -8.96 8.48 11.13
C ASP A 148 -7.68 9.15 10.62
N LEU A 149 -6.76 9.42 11.54
CA LEU A 149 -5.46 10.03 11.21
C LEU A 149 -4.59 9.18 10.27
N ARG A 150 -4.88 7.88 10.13
CA ARG A 150 -4.12 6.99 9.23
C ARG A 150 -4.39 7.29 7.76
N ALA A 151 -5.55 7.86 7.45
CA ALA A 151 -5.93 8.22 6.09
C ALA A 151 -5.57 9.67 5.73
N HIS A 152 -4.87 10.40 6.63
CA HIS A 152 -4.66 11.84 6.54
C HIS A 152 -3.24 12.19 6.10
N ASP A 153 -3.11 12.90 4.98
CA ASP A 153 -1.86 13.48 4.47
C ASP A 153 -2.01 14.99 4.31
N PRO A 154 -1.76 15.78 5.37
CA PRO A 154 -1.91 17.22 5.32
C PRO A 154 -1.03 17.82 4.22
N ASP A 155 -1.65 18.66 3.36
CA ASP A 155 -0.97 19.31 2.24
C ASP A 155 -0.21 18.35 1.31
N TRP A 156 -0.57 17.10 1.28
CA TRP A 156 0.12 16.05 0.52
C TRP A 156 1.62 15.95 0.84
N ARG A 157 1.99 16.19 2.10
CA ARG A 157 3.40 16.16 2.54
C ARG A 157 4.03 14.78 2.33
N ILE A 158 3.32 13.73 2.71
CA ILE A 158 3.80 12.35 2.64
C ILE A 158 4.05 11.97 1.18
N HIS A 159 3.12 12.29 0.27
CA HIS A 159 3.26 12.04 -1.16
C HIS A 159 4.39 12.86 -1.79
N ARG A 160 4.49 14.18 -1.49
CA ARG A 160 5.58 15.00 -2.01
C ARG A 160 6.95 14.48 -1.64
N GLU A 161 7.16 14.15 -0.36
CA GLU A 161 8.44 13.60 0.12
C GLU A 161 8.73 12.24 -0.53
N PHE A 162 7.72 11.39 -0.69
CA PHE A 162 7.85 10.09 -1.35
C PHE A 162 8.26 10.25 -2.81
N PHE A 163 7.53 11.02 -3.61
CA PHE A 163 7.87 11.22 -5.03
C PHE A 163 9.27 11.83 -5.21
N ALA A 164 9.65 12.77 -4.37
CA ALA A 164 10.97 13.41 -4.43
C ALA A 164 12.13 12.42 -4.21
N THR A 165 11.88 11.27 -3.56
CA THR A 165 12.95 10.36 -3.13
C THR A 165 12.89 8.98 -3.79
N ILE A 166 11.70 8.49 -4.16
CA ILE A 166 11.50 7.10 -4.60
C ILE A 166 12.29 6.75 -5.87
N GLY A 167 12.51 7.69 -6.77
CA GLY A 167 13.27 7.47 -8.00
C GLY A 167 14.67 6.91 -7.75
N GLY A 168 15.30 7.26 -6.63
CA GLY A 168 16.60 6.73 -6.22
C GLY A 168 16.60 5.26 -5.81
N TYR A 169 15.44 4.69 -5.52
CA TYR A 169 15.27 3.31 -5.07
C TYR A 169 14.75 2.36 -6.16
N LEU A 170 14.27 2.88 -7.28
CA LEU A 170 13.77 2.04 -8.38
C LEU A 170 14.94 1.40 -9.15
N THR A 171 14.79 0.14 -9.52
CA THR A 171 15.62 -0.50 -10.56
C THR A 171 15.35 0.16 -11.93
N PRO A 172 16.18 -0.04 -12.96
CA PRO A 172 15.84 0.40 -14.32
C PRO A 172 14.50 -0.22 -14.77
N GLY A 173 13.54 0.62 -15.16
CA GLY A 173 12.18 0.20 -15.48
C GLY A 173 11.31 -0.18 -14.28
N GLY A 174 11.76 0.09 -13.05
CA GLY A 174 10.99 -0.14 -11.83
C GLY A 174 9.73 0.72 -11.79
N VAL A 175 8.63 0.16 -11.28
CA VAL A 175 7.30 0.77 -11.30
C VAL A 175 6.75 1.00 -9.90
N VAL A 176 6.25 2.19 -9.63
CA VAL A 176 5.40 2.46 -8.45
C VAL A 176 3.95 2.29 -8.86
N VAL A 177 3.18 1.57 -8.05
CA VAL A 177 1.72 1.39 -8.22
C VAL A 177 1.03 1.84 -6.95
N LEU A 178 0.40 2.99 -7.00
CA LEU A 178 -0.40 3.54 -5.90
C LEU A 178 -1.87 3.23 -6.12
N GLN A 179 -2.54 2.82 -5.06
CA GLN A 179 -4.00 2.72 -4.99
C GLN A 179 -4.52 3.91 -4.18
N GLU A 180 -5.30 4.76 -4.82
CA GLU A 180 -5.84 6.00 -4.26
C GLU A 180 -7.36 5.97 -4.18
N ASN A 181 -7.96 6.91 -3.44
CA ASN A 181 -9.41 6.99 -3.29
C ASN A 181 -9.95 8.30 -3.86
N ASN A 182 -10.89 8.19 -4.82
CA ASN A 182 -11.50 9.32 -5.52
C ASN A 182 -12.34 10.27 -4.65
N ARG A 183 -12.58 9.94 -3.39
CA ARG A 183 -13.20 10.86 -2.42
C ARG A 183 -12.22 11.89 -1.88
N GLY A 184 -10.92 11.55 -1.82
CA GLY A 184 -9.87 12.40 -1.27
C GLY A 184 -8.95 12.99 -2.32
N SER A 185 -8.75 12.29 -3.44
CA SER A 185 -7.78 12.66 -4.47
C SER A 185 -8.22 12.26 -5.88
N THR A 186 -7.52 12.76 -6.86
CA THR A 186 -7.62 12.38 -8.27
C THR A 186 -6.23 12.19 -8.85
N VAL A 187 -6.09 11.67 -10.04
CA VAL A 187 -4.80 11.58 -10.73
C VAL A 187 -4.13 12.96 -10.83
N GLU A 188 -4.93 13.99 -11.12
CA GLU A 188 -4.43 15.37 -11.26
C GLU A 188 -3.90 15.96 -9.94
N THR A 189 -4.38 15.48 -8.80
CA THR A 189 -3.85 15.84 -7.48
C THR A 189 -2.34 15.58 -7.38
N PHE A 190 -1.88 14.48 -7.96
CA PHE A 190 -0.49 14.02 -7.83
C PHE A 190 0.37 14.32 -9.04
N ARG A 191 -0.22 14.58 -10.23
CA ARG A 191 0.50 14.74 -11.50
C ARG A 191 1.67 15.69 -11.40
N GLN A 192 1.44 16.91 -10.93
CA GLN A 192 2.50 17.91 -10.83
C GLN A 192 3.64 17.49 -9.90
N MET A 193 3.33 16.89 -8.77
CA MET A 193 4.33 16.39 -7.81
C MET A 193 5.18 15.27 -8.40
N ILE A 194 4.56 14.36 -9.15
CA ILE A 194 5.21 13.25 -9.85
C ILE A 194 6.17 13.82 -10.90
N GLU A 195 5.68 14.70 -11.78
CA GLU A 195 6.46 15.25 -12.90
C GLU A 195 7.63 16.13 -12.45
N GLN A 196 7.44 16.92 -11.39
CA GLN A 196 8.50 17.74 -10.79
C GLN A 196 9.60 16.92 -10.12
N SER A 197 9.27 15.69 -9.71
CA SER A 197 10.21 14.75 -9.09
C SER A 197 11.01 13.90 -10.10
N GLY A 198 10.94 14.21 -11.40
CA GLY A 198 11.62 13.43 -12.43
C GLY A 198 10.99 12.06 -12.68
N LEU A 199 9.73 11.92 -12.34
CA LEU A 199 8.90 10.74 -12.55
C LEU A 199 7.88 11.02 -13.67
N GLU A 200 7.24 9.95 -14.17
CA GLU A 200 6.14 10.07 -15.15
C GLU A 200 5.08 9.00 -14.92
N ILE A 201 3.83 9.34 -15.23
CA ILE A 201 2.69 8.43 -15.14
C ILE A 201 2.62 7.61 -16.42
N VAL A 202 2.68 6.29 -16.31
CA VAL A 202 2.62 5.37 -17.46
C VAL A 202 1.26 4.71 -17.64
N PHE A 203 0.47 4.63 -16.57
CA PHE A 203 -0.93 4.25 -16.65
C PHE A 203 -1.74 4.84 -15.52
N THR A 204 -3.02 4.99 -15.79
CA THR A 204 -4.05 5.22 -14.78
C THR A 204 -5.15 4.20 -14.99
N ASP A 205 -5.78 3.78 -13.91
CA ASP A 205 -6.95 2.94 -13.95
C ASP A 205 -8.02 3.53 -13.05
N GLY A 206 -9.19 3.79 -13.63
CA GLY A 206 -10.20 4.61 -13.00
C GLY A 206 -9.82 6.08 -13.08
N ASP A 207 -10.05 6.69 -14.25
CA ASP A 207 -9.86 8.14 -14.41
C ASP A 207 -11.04 8.87 -13.77
N PHE A 208 -10.77 9.49 -12.61
CA PHE A 208 -11.73 10.35 -11.91
C PHE A 208 -11.22 11.79 -11.98
N PRO A 209 -11.71 12.59 -12.95
CA PRO A 209 -11.26 13.99 -13.12
C PRO A 209 -11.71 14.90 -11.97
N THR A 210 -12.70 14.48 -11.20
CA THR A 210 -13.24 15.23 -10.06
C THR A 210 -13.48 14.30 -8.87
N LEU A 211 -13.47 14.89 -7.66
CA LEU A 211 -13.86 14.18 -6.44
C LEU A 211 -15.33 13.75 -6.51
N THR A 212 -15.61 12.54 -6.05
CA THR A 212 -16.98 11.99 -6.02
C THR A 212 -17.44 11.70 -4.59
N LYS A 213 -18.76 11.58 -4.37
CA LYS A 213 -19.30 11.19 -3.06
C LYS A 213 -19.19 9.69 -2.80
N GLU A 214 -19.19 8.90 -3.86
CA GLU A 214 -19.05 7.46 -3.79
C GLU A 214 -17.56 7.09 -3.73
N SER A 215 -17.19 6.24 -2.79
CA SER A 215 -15.82 5.76 -2.66
C SER A 215 -15.51 4.76 -3.76
N SER A 216 -14.48 5.05 -4.54
CA SER A 216 -13.92 4.12 -5.50
C SER A 216 -12.40 4.27 -5.52
N PHE A 217 -11.70 3.14 -5.54
CA PHE A 217 -10.25 3.16 -5.66
C PHE A 217 -9.84 3.24 -7.13
N PHE A 218 -8.73 3.93 -7.38
CA PHE A 218 -8.08 3.97 -8.68
C PHE A 218 -6.57 3.71 -8.51
N TYR A 219 -5.92 3.35 -9.61
CA TYR A 219 -4.49 3.03 -9.58
C TYR A 219 -3.71 3.99 -10.46
N ILE A 220 -2.53 4.37 -9.99
CA ILE A 220 -1.57 5.19 -10.74
C ILE A 220 -0.28 4.38 -10.86
N GLY A 221 0.16 4.12 -12.09
CA GLY A 221 1.46 3.52 -12.38
C GLY A 221 2.47 4.60 -12.75
N ILE A 222 3.63 4.59 -12.09
CA ILE A 222 4.63 5.64 -12.18
C ILE A 222 6.00 5.00 -12.40
N VAL A 223 6.82 5.57 -13.28
CA VAL A 223 8.22 5.19 -13.51
C VAL A 223 9.12 6.42 -13.42
N ARG A 224 10.44 6.24 -13.40
CA ARG A 224 11.36 7.35 -13.63
C ARG A 224 11.20 7.84 -15.06
N ARG A 225 11.24 9.15 -15.24
CA ARG A 225 11.16 9.76 -16.57
C ARG A 225 12.32 9.27 -17.45
N GLY A 226 11.98 8.78 -18.63
CA GLY A 226 12.91 8.22 -19.59
C GLY A 226 13.22 6.74 -19.41
N ASP A 227 12.75 6.10 -18.35
CA ASP A 227 12.81 4.64 -18.24
C ASP A 227 11.73 4.01 -19.15
N THR A 228 12.07 2.89 -19.78
CA THR A 228 11.08 2.09 -20.51
C THR A 228 10.27 1.24 -19.53
N PRO A 229 8.95 1.44 -19.41
CA PRO A 229 8.13 0.63 -18.53
C PRO A 229 8.09 -0.83 -19.01
N PRO A 230 8.02 -1.81 -18.10
CA PRO A 230 7.86 -3.20 -18.49
C PRO A 230 6.50 -3.42 -19.17
N GLN A 231 6.42 -4.45 -20.02
CA GLN A 231 5.23 -4.72 -20.84
C GLN A 231 3.94 -4.81 -20.02
N TRP A 232 3.98 -5.39 -18.82
CA TRP A 232 2.82 -5.50 -17.95
C TRP A 232 2.31 -4.13 -17.48
N ALA A 233 3.20 -3.15 -17.27
CA ALA A 233 2.82 -1.79 -16.89
C ALA A 233 2.26 -0.99 -18.08
N ALA A 234 2.71 -1.28 -19.30
CA ALA A 234 2.16 -0.68 -20.53
C ALA A 234 0.83 -1.30 -20.97
N SER A 235 0.46 -2.46 -20.43
CA SER A 235 -0.79 -3.18 -20.78
C SER A 235 -2.02 -2.43 -20.29
N LYS A 236 -3.03 -2.29 -21.16
CA LYS A 236 -4.35 -1.79 -20.76
C LYS A 236 -5.15 -2.92 -20.12
N VAL A 237 -5.80 -2.62 -19.01
CA VAL A 237 -6.77 -3.51 -18.36
C VAL A 237 -8.09 -2.78 -18.20
N GLU A 238 -9.19 -3.52 -18.32
CA GLU A 238 -10.53 -3.00 -18.06
C GLU A 238 -11.01 -3.49 -16.70
N ARG A 239 -11.60 -2.59 -15.95
CA ARG A 239 -12.21 -2.89 -14.65
C ARG A 239 -13.67 -3.20 -14.86
N THR A 240 -14.09 -4.43 -14.55
CA THR A 240 -15.50 -4.79 -14.51
C THR A 240 -15.92 -5.09 -13.08
N TYR A 241 -17.03 -4.49 -12.64
CA TYR A 241 -17.67 -4.85 -11.38
C TYR A 241 -18.56 -6.07 -11.61
N ALA A 242 -18.25 -7.18 -10.97
CA ALA A 242 -19.16 -8.31 -10.92
C ALA A 242 -20.30 -7.98 -9.94
N ALA A 243 -21.49 -7.74 -10.45
CA ALA A 243 -22.66 -7.33 -9.67
C ALA A 243 -23.11 -8.32 -8.57
N SER A 244 -22.57 -9.54 -8.54
CA SER A 244 -23.03 -10.60 -7.65
C SER A 244 -22.17 -10.88 -6.41
N GLN A 245 -20.97 -10.27 -6.27
CA GLN A 245 -20.04 -10.61 -5.16
C GLN A 245 -19.26 -9.45 -4.56
N ASN A 246 -19.55 -8.18 -4.84
CA ASN A 246 -18.76 -7.01 -4.47
C ASN A 246 -17.24 -7.13 -4.81
N ALA A 247 -16.87 -8.03 -5.72
CA ALA A 247 -15.50 -8.26 -6.13
C ALA A 247 -15.21 -7.49 -7.43
N THR A 248 -14.12 -6.71 -7.40
CA THR A 248 -13.58 -6.09 -8.61
C THR A 248 -12.92 -7.17 -9.47
N VAL A 249 -13.37 -7.35 -10.71
CA VAL A 249 -12.75 -8.26 -11.67
C VAL A 249 -11.99 -7.45 -12.71
N TRP A 250 -10.72 -7.78 -12.86
CA TRP A 250 -9.82 -7.17 -13.83
C TRP A 250 -9.68 -8.08 -15.05
N ARG A 251 -9.72 -7.51 -16.25
CA ARG A 251 -9.47 -8.24 -17.50
C ARG A 251 -8.53 -7.45 -18.40
N ARG A 252 -7.68 -8.15 -19.16
CA ARG A 252 -6.95 -7.51 -20.26
C ARG A 252 -7.98 -7.07 -21.31
N SER A 253 -7.85 -5.83 -21.79
CA SER A 253 -8.59 -5.42 -22.98
C SER A 253 -8.09 -6.29 -24.14
N GLY A 254 -9.01 -7.07 -24.72
CA GLY A 254 -8.67 -7.92 -25.84
C GLY A 254 -8.15 -7.07 -27.00
N ASN A 255 -7.07 -7.51 -27.65
CA ASN A 255 -6.83 -7.12 -29.01
C ASN A 255 -8.03 -7.61 -29.82
N ALA A 256 -8.93 -6.70 -30.18
CA ALA A 256 -9.86 -6.98 -31.29
C ALA A 256 -9.00 -7.20 -32.51
N ALA A 257 -8.99 -8.44 -33.00
CA ALA A 257 -8.38 -8.82 -34.25
C ALA A 257 -9.15 -8.19 -35.44
#